data_948def78e918829e4f9c23b55ff0abb6
#
_entry.id   948def78e918829e4f9c23b55ff0abb6
#
_cell.length_a   1.000
_cell.length_b   1.000
_cell.length_c   1.000
_cell.angle_alpha   90.00
_cell.angle_beta   90.00
_cell.angle_gamma   90.00
#
_symmetry.space_group_name_H-M   'P 1'
#
loop_
_entity.id
_entity.type
_entity.pdbx_description
1 polymer ?
#
loop_
_entity_poly.entity_id
_entity_poly.type
_entity_poly.pdbx_seq_one_letter_code
_entity_poly.pdbx_strand_id
1 'polypeptide(L)'
;MTLSSLRPALRSSAVTCRTSSVRAFSARTALQQEIRDAYILSASRTPTAKFNGAFLTVPAPKLGAVAIKSAIDKSGVPISKITDVYMGNVLQASVGQSPARQAAVFAGLPPSVEAVTINKVCASGLKSVVFAAQNIQLGLAEAQVAGGMENMSQVPYYVPRASSLPAFGHVKMEDGLIKDGLTDVYDQIHMGNCAENTAKKYELTREDQDQYAIQSYERAQAAWNANAFADEIVPVTVKGRKGETIIDTDEGYKDIKLEKIPTLKPAFIRDGTGTVTAANASTLNDGASALVLGSKAIAQEFGSGSRVLARICGSADAATDPIDFPVAPAKAVPIALERAGITKDQVAIWEFNEAFAAVIKANEKILGLQGAKVNPLGGAISLGHALGSSGSRILTTLLHQLKPGEYGVAAICNGGGAATAVVVQRIESV
;
A
#
# COMPACT_ATOMS: atom_id res chain seq x y z
N MET A 1 2.36 -58.56 -76.91
CA MET A 1 1.20 -57.68 -76.63
C MET A 1 1.74 -56.47 -75.96
N THR A 2 1.91 -55.40 -76.72
CA THR A 2 2.63 -54.17 -76.32
C THR A 2 1.64 -53.12 -75.88
N LEU A 3 1.82 -52.59 -74.66
CA LEU A 3 1.08 -51.47 -74.13
C LEU A 3 1.93 -50.19 -74.25
N SER A 4 1.45 -49.29 -75.08
CA SER A 4 2.04 -48.00 -75.39
C SER A 4 1.72 -47.00 -74.27
N SER A 5 2.74 -46.32 -73.75
CA SER A 5 2.66 -45.26 -72.71
C SER A 5 2.38 -43.91 -73.39
N LEU A 6 1.26 -43.29 -73.04
CA LEU A 6 0.96 -41.86 -73.24
C LEU A 6 1.39 -41.04 -72.02
N ARG A 7 2.38 -40.12 -72.20
CA ARG A 7 2.71 -39.06 -71.24
C ARG A 7 1.96 -37.79 -71.63
N PRO A 8 1.24 -37.14 -70.73
CA PRO A 8 0.76 -35.77 -70.95
C PRO A 8 1.84 -34.74 -70.65
N ALA A 9 1.97 -33.77 -71.52
CA ALA A 9 2.87 -32.63 -71.43
C ALA A 9 2.37 -31.66 -70.35
N LEU A 10 3.17 -31.43 -69.34
CA LEU A 10 2.98 -30.37 -68.35
C LEU A 10 3.36 -29.00 -68.94
N ARG A 11 2.37 -28.15 -69.23
CA ARG A 11 2.58 -26.73 -69.56
C ARG A 11 3.01 -26.02 -68.26
N SER A 12 4.22 -25.47 -68.17
CA SER A 12 4.74 -24.59 -67.17
C SER A 12 4.09 -23.23 -67.33
N SER A 13 3.16 -22.90 -66.41
CA SER A 13 2.65 -21.55 -66.25
C SER A 13 3.59 -20.79 -65.30
N ALA A 14 4.38 -19.88 -65.86
CA ALA A 14 5.19 -18.96 -65.00
C ALA A 14 4.24 -18.03 -64.28
N VAL A 15 4.12 -18.26 -62.94
CA VAL A 15 3.48 -17.32 -62.05
C VAL A 15 4.46 -16.19 -61.80
N THR A 16 4.23 -15.06 -62.43
CA THR A 16 4.91 -13.79 -62.13
C THR A 16 4.49 -13.36 -60.74
N CYS A 17 5.35 -13.60 -59.75
CA CYS A 17 5.24 -13.06 -58.40
C CYS A 17 5.41 -11.53 -58.53
N ARG A 18 4.29 -10.79 -58.43
CA ARG A 18 4.33 -9.35 -58.22
C ARG A 18 4.93 -9.12 -56.85
N THR A 19 6.14 -8.64 -56.77
CA THR A 19 6.75 -8.09 -55.58
C THR A 19 5.90 -6.87 -55.14
N SER A 20 4.95 -7.11 -54.23
CA SER A 20 4.33 -6.03 -53.48
C SER A 20 5.44 -5.33 -52.72
N SER A 21 5.67 -4.07 -53.02
CA SER A 21 6.55 -3.19 -52.29
C SER A 21 6.14 -3.21 -50.83
N VAL A 22 6.92 -3.90 -49.99
CA VAL A 22 6.87 -3.74 -48.56
C VAL A 22 7.21 -2.26 -48.32
N ARG A 23 6.20 -1.43 -48.06
CA ARG A 23 6.44 -0.10 -47.57
C ARG A 23 7.26 -0.28 -46.31
N ALA A 24 8.54 0.11 -46.37
CA ALA A 24 9.37 0.23 -45.22
C ALA A 24 8.56 1.06 -44.19
N PHE A 25 8.20 0.48 -43.08
CA PHE A 25 7.78 1.23 -41.92
C PHE A 25 8.94 2.17 -41.63
N SER A 26 8.77 3.42 -42.01
CA SER A 26 9.67 4.49 -41.58
C SER A 26 9.74 4.33 -40.07
N ALA A 27 10.92 4.03 -39.56
CA ALA A 27 11.18 4.13 -38.15
C ALA A 27 10.77 5.55 -37.76
N ARG A 28 9.53 5.73 -37.27
CA ARG A 28 9.16 6.93 -36.57
C ARG A 28 10.23 7.06 -35.52
N THR A 29 11.03 8.11 -35.59
CA THR A 29 11.88 8.55 -34.52
C THR A 29 11.01 8.41 -33.29
N ALA A 30 11.29 7.42 -32.45
CA ALA A 30 10.61 7.28 -31.19
C ALA A 30 10.88 8.63 -30.51
N LEU A 31 9.87 9.47 -30.42
CA LEU A 31 9.94 10.63 -29.57
C LEU A 31 10.30 10.03 -28.21
N GLN A 32 11.54 10.23 -27.77
CA GLN A 32 11.93 9.95 -26.39
C GLN A 32 11.03 10.85 -25.57
N GLN A 33 9.90 10.30 -25.14
CA GLN A 33 9.01 11.02 -24.25
C GLN A 33 9.79 11.18 -22.96
N GLU A 34 10.16 12.40 -22.66
CA GLU A 34 10.89 12.73 -21.44
C GLU A 34 10.01 12.36 -20.25
N ILE A 35 10.55 11.54 -19.35
CA ILE A 35 9.85 11.15 -18.12
C ILE A 35 9.70 12.41 -17.27
N ARG A 36 8.45 12.81 -17.00
CA ARG A 36 8.13 14.00 -16.23
C ARG A 36 8.27 13.75 -14.73
N ASP A 37 8.44 14.80 -13.95
CA ASP A 37 8.33 14.72 -12.50
C ASP A 37 6.86 14.57 -12.06
N ALA A 38 6.65 13.78 -11.01
CA ALA A 38 5.37 13.66 -10.30
C ALA A 38 5.53 14.23 -8.88
N TYR A 39 4.58 15.10 -8.50
CA TYR A 39 4.59 15.81 -7.23
C TYR A 39 3.41 15.39 -6.36
N ILE A 40 3.62 15.34 -5.06
CA ILE A 40 2.57 15.13 -4.06
C ILE A 40 2.21 16.51 -3.50
N LEU A 41 0.95 16.95 -3.73
CA LEU A 41 0.48 18.25 -3.30
C LEU A 41 -0.13 18.21 -1.89
N SER A 42 -0.73 17.09 -1.54
CA SER A 42 -1.34 16.90 -0.22
C SER A 42 -1.38 15.43 0.16
N ALA A 43 -1.48 15.19 1.45
CA ALA A 43 -1.68 13.86 2.02
C ALA A 43 -2.57 13.97 3.28
N SER A 44 -3.53 13.07 3.42
CA SER A 44 -4.44 13.03 4.56
C SER A 44 -4.81 11.59 4.91
N ARG A 45 -5.11 11.35 6.16
CA ARG A 45 -5.64 10.07 6.63
C ARG A 45 -6.74 10.24 7.67
N THR A 46 -7.61 9.27 7.75
CA THR A 46 -8.48 9.14 8.92
C THR A 46 -7.65 8.70 10.13
N PRO A 47 -8.14 8.85 11.35
CA PRO A 47 -7.65 8.02 12.44
C PRO A 47 -7.72 6.54 12.08
N THR A 48 -6.89 5.72 12.72
CA THR A 48 -6.96 4.27 12.63
C THR A 48 -7.72 3.73 13.84
N ALA A 49 -8.85 3.06 13.60
CA ALA A 49 -9.63 2.44 14.66
C ALA A 49 -9.22 0.98 14.89
N LYS A 50 -9.40 0.50 16.12
CA LYS A 50 -9.23 -0.91 16.49
C LYS A 50 -10.27 -1.78 15.80
N PHE A 51 -9.94 -3.05 15.65
CA PHE A 51 -10.90 -4.08 15.24
C PHE A 51 -12.14 -4.07 16.15
N ASN A 52 -13.32 -4.00 15.55
CA ASN A 52 -14.59 -3.79 16.25
C ASN A 52 -14.65 -2.50 17.08
N GLY A 53 -13.81 -1.50 16.77
CA GLY A 53 -13.74 -0.20 17.42
C GLY A 53 -14.64 0.87 16.81
N ALA A 54 -14.18 2.11 16.83
CA ALA A 54 -14.96 3.29 16.45
C ALA A 54 -15.54 3.24 15.03
N PHE A 55 -14.89 2.55 14.10
CA PHE A 55 -15.33 2.45 12.70
C PHE A 55 -16.09 1.16 12.34
N LEU A 56 -16.50 0.38 13.33
CA LEU A 56 -17.25 -0.86 13.12
C LEU A 56 -18.42 -0.71 12.12
N THR A 57 -19.11 0.42 12.11
CA THR A 57 -20.29 0.66 11.27
C THR A 57 -20.01 1.51 10.03
N VAL A 58 -18.77 1.91 9.79
CA VAL A 58 -18.39 2.79 8.68
C VAL A 58 -17.72 1.98 7.56
N PRO A 59 -18.39 1.73 6.42
CA PRO A 59 -17.77 0.95 5.34
C PRO A 59 -16.47 1.56 4.82
N ALA A 60 -15.54 0.71 4.38
CA ALA A 60 -14.24 1.16 3.85
C ALA A 60 -14.34 2.27 2.79
N PRO A 61 -15.28 2.24 1.80
CA PRO A 61 -15.43 3.33 0.84
C PRO A 61 -15.87 4.67 1.48
N LYS A 62 -16.56 4.65 2.60
CA LYS A 62 -16.92 5.88 3.33
C LYS A 62 -15.70 6.48 4.05
N LEU A 63 -14.84 5.65 4.64
CA LEU A 63 -13.56 6.09 5.19
C LEU A 63 -12.67 6.64 4.08
N GLY A 64 -12.59 5.93 2.95
CA GLY A 64 -11.87 6.38 1.75
C GLY A 64 -12.35 7.74 1.24
N ALA A 65 -13.66 7.96 1.22
CA ALA A 65 -14.25 9.22 0.79
C ALA A 65 -13.84 10.40 1.69
N VAL A 66 -13.77 10.19 3.00
CA VAL A 66 -13.31 11.24 3.95
C VAL A 66 -11.84 11.61 3.68
N ALA A 67 -10.97 10.61 3.50
CA ALA A 67 -9.57 10.84 3.20
C ALA A 67 -9.37 11.53 1.84
N ILE A 68 -10.05 11.08 0.78
CA ILE A 68 -10.02 11.66 -0.57
C ILE A 68 -10.45 13.13 -0.52
N LYS A 69 -11.62 13.41 0.09
CA LYS A 69 -12.13 14.77 0.18
C LYS A 69 -11.14 15.70 0.89
N SER A 70 -10.62 15.27 2.04
CA SER A 70 -9.63 16.04 2.78
C SER A 70 -8.35 16.29 1.99
N ALA A 71 -7.84 15.28 1.28
CA ALA A 71 -6.65 15.44 0.45
C ALA A 71 -6.88 16.44 -0.68
N ILE A 72 -8.04 16.40 -1.36
CA ILE A 72 -8.40 17.36 -2.41
C ILE A 72 -8.51 18.76 -1.83
N ASP A 73 -9.25 18.93 -0.73
CA ASP A 73 -9.44 20.24 -0.08
C ASP A 73 -8.09 20.86 0.33
N LYS A 74 -7.18 20.05 0.90
CA LYS A 74 -5.84 20.50 1.30
C LYS A 74 -4.92 20.82 0.11
N SER A 75 -5.07 20.12 -1.01
CA SER A 75 -4.23 20.36 -2.20
C SER A 75 -4.54 21.67 -2.89
N GLY A 76 -5.76 22.18 -2.78
CA GLY A 76 -6.28 23.33 -3.52
C GLY A 76 -6.50 23.03 -5.01
N VAL A 77 -6.28 21.80 -5.47
CA VAL A 77 -6.54 21.40 -6.86
C VAL A 77 -8.05 21.31 -7.09
N PRO A 78 -8.61 22.02 -8.08
CA PRO A 78 -10.03 21.89 -8.39
C PRO A 78 -10.41 20.46 -8.78
N ILE A 79 -11.57 20.00 -8.32
CA ILE A 79 -12.10 18.65 -8.63
C ILE A 79 -12.13 18.39 -10.14
N SER A 80 -12.38 19.42 -10.95
CA SER A 80 -12.41 19.33 -12.43
C SER A 80 -11.05 18.97 -13.07
N LYS A 81 -9.96 19.10 -12.34
CA LYS A 81 -8.61 18.73 -12.80
C LYS A 81 -8.26 17.27 -12.45
N ILE A 82 -9.00 16.65 -11.53
CA ILE A 82 -8.78 15.24 -11.13
C ILE A 82 -9.37 14.33 -12.21
N THR A 83 -8.55 13.47 -12.78
CA THR A 83 -8.98 12.53 -13.83
C THR A 83 -9.29 11.15 -13.30
N ASP A 84 -8.52 10.67 -12.31
CA ASP A 84 -8.61 9.30 -11.82
C ASP A 84 -8.39 9.20 -10.30
N VAL A 85 -8.94 8.15 -9.73
CA VAL A 85 -8.77 7.77 -8.32
C VAL A 85 -8.29 6.33 -8.23
N TYR A 86 -7.14 6.11 -7.61
CA TYR A 86 -6.59 4.78 -7.32
C TYR A 86 -6.66 4.52 -5.82
N MET A 87 -7.45 3.53 -5.38
CA MET A 87 -7.56 3.20 -3.97
C MET A 87 -7.24 1.73 -3.71
N GLY A 88 -6.27 1.51 -2.83
CA GLY A 88 -6.00 0.19 -2.27
C GLY A 88 -7.17 -0.30 -1.42
N ASN A 89 -7.58 -1.55 -1.62
CA ASN A 89 -8.54 -2.24 -0.75
C ASN A 89 -8.34 -3.74 -0.93
N VAL A 90 -8.12 -4.47 0.15
CA VAL A 90 -7.74 -5.89 0.13
C VAL A 90 -8.96 -6.78 0.33
N LEU A 91 -9.71 -6.54 1.38
CA LEU A 91 -10.82 -7.38 1.81
C LEU A 91 -12.13 -6.82 1.23
N GLN A 92 -12.41 -7.21 -0.03
CA GLN A 92 -13.46 -6.60 -0.84
C GLN A 92 -14.80 -7.33 -0.77
N ALA A 93 -14.86 -8.49 -0.12
CA ALA A 93 -16.09 -9.24 -0.02
C ALA A 93 -17.16 -8.43 0.73
N SER A 94 -18.37 -8.37 0.16
CA SER A 94 -19.51 -7.62 0.70
C SER A 94 -19.37 -6.08 0.77
N VAL A 95 -18.27 -5.51 0.25
CA VAL A 95 -18.07 -4.05 0.19
C VAL A 95 -18.91 -3.41 -0.94
N GLY A 96 -19.37 -4.20 -1.89
CA GLY A 96 -20.10 -3.77 -3.08
C GLY A 96 -19.21 -3.62 -4.30
N GLN A 97 -19.78 -3.20 -5.43
CA GLN A 97 -19.04 -3.05 -6.68
C GLN A 97 -18.05 -1.90 -6.61
N SER A 98 -16.82 -2.12 -7.12
CA SER A 98 -15.82 -1.11 -7.34
C SER A 98 -15.61 -0.17 -6.13
N PRO A 99 -15.01 -0.64 -5.03
CA PRO A 99 -14.87 0.14 -3.81
C PRO A 99 -14.21 1.52 -4.00
N ALA A 100 -13.19 1.62 -4.87
CA ALA A 100 -12.56 2.90 -5.20
C ALA A 100 -13.55 3.88 -5.88
N ARG A 101 -14.40 3.36 -6.77
CA ARG A 101 -15.43 4.17 -7.41
C ARG A 101 -16.46 4.70 -6.41
N GLN A 102 -16.88 3.86 -5.47
CA GLN A 102 -17.75 4.27 -4.38
C GLN A 102 -17.11 5.41 -3.57
N ALA A 103 -15.84 5.25 -3.18
CA ALA A 103 -15.11 6.26 -2.41
C ALA A 103 -15.00 7.58 -3.18
N ALA A 104 -14.69 7.55 -4.47
CA ALA A 104 -14.62 8.74 -5.33
C ALA A 104 -15.96 9.48 -5.40
N VAL A 105 -17.05 8.78 -5.68
CA VAL A 105 -18.40 9.37 -5.76
C VAL A 105 -18.84 9.90 -4.39
N PHE A 106 -18.61 9.18 -3.30
CA PHE A 106 -18.95 9.63 -1.96
C PHE A 106 -18.10 10.83 -1.50
N ALA A 107 -16.90 11.01 -2.05
CA ALA A 107 -16.07 12.19 -1.82
C ALA A 107 -16.56 13.43 -2.60
N GLY A 108 -17.53 13.27 -3.49
CA GLY A 108 -18.10 14.35 -4.29
C GLY A 108 -17.44 14.56 -5.65
N LEU A 109 -16.59 13.63 -6.11
CA LEU A 109 -16.06 13.72 -7.47
C LEU A 109 -17.16 13.42 -8.50
N PRO A 110 -17.12 14.10 -9.67
CA PRO A 110 -18.13 13.90 -10.71
C PRO A 110 -18.07 12.49 -11.32
N PRO A 111 -19.15 12.01 -11.89
CA PRO A 111 -19.20 10.68 -12.53
C PRO A 111 -18.21 10.47 -13.69
N SER A 112 -17.66 11.53 -14.25
CA SER A 112 -16.64 11.50 -15.30
C SER A 112 -15.24 11.09 -14.82
N VAL A 113 -14.98 11.14 -13.51
CA VAL A 113 -13.68 10.72 -12.94
C VAL A 113 -13.63 9.20 -12.91
N GLU A 114 -12.58 8.59 -13.45
CA GLU A 114 -12.36 7.15 -13.37
C GLU A 114 -11.88 6.73 -11.98
N ALA A 115 -12.09 5.44 -11.62
CA ALA A 115 -11.61 4.92 -10.35
C ALA A 115 -11.29 3.42 -10.42
N VAL A 116 -10.12 3.05 -9.90
CA VAL A 116 -9.64 1.67 -9.89
C VAL A 116 -9.30 1.23 -8.46
N THR A 117 -9.84 0.08 -8.08
CA THR A 117 -9.49 -0.58 -6.81
C THR A 117 -8.28 -1.48 -7.03
N ILE A 118 -7.25 -1.29 -6.21
CA ILE A 118 -5.97 -2.00 -6.32
C ILE A 118 -5.83 -2.96 -5.15
N ASN A 119 -5.49 -4.21 -5.47
CA ASN A 119 -5.14 -5.20 -4.46
C ASN A 119 -3.73 -5.75 -4.71
N LYS A 120 -2.80 -5.36 -3.85
CA LYS A 120 -1.46 -5.94 -3.68
C LYS A 120 -1.26 -6.24 -2.19
N VAL A 121 -2.28 -6.82 -1.56
CA VAL A 121 -2.33 -7.07 -0.11
C VAL A 121 -1.91 -5.80 0.66
N CYS A 122 -1.05 -5.89 1.67
CA CYS A 122 -0.64 -4.73 2.49
C CYS A 122 -0.04 -3.55 1.70
N ALA A 123 0.57 -3.81 0.55
CA ALA A 123 1.20 -2.79 -0.29
C ALA A 123 0.20 -2.04 -1.21
N SER A 124 -1.10 -2.36 -1.19
CA SER A 124 -2.10 -1.82 -2.11
C SER A 124 -2.13 -0.29 -2.14
N GLY A 125 -2.13 0.36 -0.97
CA GLY A 125 -2.17 1.81 -0.86
C GLY A 125 -0.91 2.50 -1.39
N LEU A 126 0.28 1.92 -1.19
CA LEU A 126 1.51 2.47 -1.74
C LEU A 126 1.62 2.21 -3.25
N LYS A 127 1.13 1.05 -3.72
CA LYS A 127 1.09 0.72 -5.15
C LYS A 127 0.14 1.63 -5.92
N SER A 128 -0.97 2.07 -5.32
CA SER A 128 -1.87 3.06 -5.92
C SER A 128 -1.16 4.37 -6.19
N VAL A 129 -0.31 4.84 -5.25
CA VAL A 129 0.52 6.03 -5.42
C VAL A 129 1.52 5.85 -6.55
N VAL A 130 2.16 4.68 -6.66
CA VAL A 130 3.10 4.37 -7.75
C VAL A 130 2.40 4.43 -9.11
N PHE A 131 1.18 3.90 -9.26
CA PHE A 131 0.44 3.94 -10.52
C PHE A 131 0.04 5.38 -10.91
N ALA A 132 -0.45 6.17 -9.96
CA ALA A 132 -0.76 7.57 -10.21
C ALA A 132 0.50 8.37 -10.62
N ALA A 133 1.62 8.15 -9.93
CA ALA A 133 2.89 8.78 -10.29
C ALA A 133 3.35 8.39 -11.71
N GLN A 134 3.27 7.11 -12.09
CA GLN A 134 3.62 6.63 -13.42
C GLN A 134 2.76 7.26 -14.51
N ASN A 135 1.45 7.42 -14.31
CA ASN A 135 0.57 8.09 -15.25
C ASN A 135 0.98 9.56 -15.48
N ILE A 136 1.28 10.27 -14.40
CA ILE A 136 1.75 11.67 -14.47
C ILE A 136 3.11 11.74 -15.16
N GLN A 137 4.04 10.85 -14.80
CA GLN A 137 5.38 10.78 -15.39
C GLN A 137 5.35 10.49 -16.89
N LEU A 138 4.39 9.68 -17.33
CA LEU A 138 4.16 9.38 -18.75
C LEU A 138 3.30 10.43 -19.47
N GLY A 139 2.83 11.47 -18.77
CA GLY A 139 1.98 12.50 -19.34
C GLY A 139 0.58 12.02 -19.74
N LEU A 140 0.10 10.95 -19.13
CA LEU A 140 -1.25 10.41 -19.34
C LEU A 140 -2.29 11.14 -18.47
N ALA A 141 -1.85 11.77 -17.38
CA ALA A 141 -2.68 12.54 -16.48
C ALA A 141 -1.93 13.76 -15.93
N GLU A 142 -2.70 14.80 -15.56
CA GLU A 142 -2.14 16.01 -14.95
C GLU A 142 -2.34 16.02 -13.43
N ALA A 143 -3.48 15.52 -12.93
CA ALA A 143 -3.74 15.40 -11.50
C ALA A 143 -4.60 14.16 -11.19
N GLN A 144 -4.19 13.41 -10.17
CA GLN A 144 -4.86 12.18 -9.75
C GLN A 144 -4.89 12.05 -8.23
N VAL A 145 -5.85 11.29 -7.71
CA VAL A 145 -5.89 10.89 -6.31
C VAL A 145 -5.42 9.45 -6.18
N ALA A 146 -4.56 9.18 -5.21
CA ALA A 146 -4.14 7.83 -4.88
C ALA A 146 -4.15 7.62 -3.36
N GLY A 147 -4.48 6.42 -2.93
CA GLY A 147 -4.54 6.12 -1.51
C GLY A 147 -4.94 4.68 -1.23
N GLY A 148 -5.55 4.46 -0.08
CA GLY A 148 -6.08 3.18 0.29
C GLY A 148 -7.07 3.28 1.46
N MET A 149 -7.87 2.25 1.61
CA MET A 149 -8.92 2.15 2.61
C MET A 149 -9.11 0.69 3.00
N GLU A 150 -9.46 0.46 4.24
CA GLU A 150 -9.83 -0.89 4.72
C GLU A 150 -10.79 -0.77 5.90
N ASN A 151 -11.72 -1.70 5.98
CA ASN A 151 -12.49 -1.96 7.20
C ASN A 151 -12.43 -3.47 7.48
N MET A 152 -11.51 -3.87 8.36
CA MET A 152 -11.31 -5.27 8.71
C MET A 152 -12.43 -5.77 9.64
N SER A 153 -13.10 -4.84 10.35
CA SER A 153 -14.22 -5.16 11.24
C SER A 153 -15.48 -5.61 10.51
N GLN A 154 -15.62 -5.30 9.20
CA GLN A 154 -16.80 -5.64 8.40
C GLN A 154 -16.59 -6.83 7.47
N VAL A 155 -15.46 -7.50 7.54
CA VAL A 155 -15.18 -8.65 6.66
C VAL A 155 -16.12 -9.81 7.02
N PRO A 156 -16.84 -10.37 6.04
CA PRO A 156 -17.80 -11.43 6.30
C PRO A 156 -17.14 -12.79 6.49
N TYR A 157 -17.87 -13.72 7.08
CA TYR A 157 -17.60 -15.14 6.98
C TYR A 157 -18.06 -15.68 5.63
N TYR A 158 -17.33 -16.61 5.06
CA TYR A 158 -17.62 -17.22 3.76
C TYR A 158 -18.30 -18.57 3.90
N VAL A 159 -19.36 -18.77 3.14
CA VAL A 159 -19.97 -20.07 2.91
C VAL A 159 -19.83 -20.39 1.42
N PRO A 160 -19.22 -21.52 1.04
CA PRO A 160 -19.11 -21.92 -0.35
C PRO A 160 -20.49 -22.04 -1.01
N ARG A 161 -20.56 -21.83 -2.34
CA ARG A 161 -21.81 -22.04 -3.07
C ARG A 161 -22.27 -23.49 -3.03
N ALA A 162 -23.55 -23.74 -3.30
CA ALA A 162 -24.22 -25.03 -3.14
C ALA A 162 -23.49 -26.23 -3.76
N SER A 163 -22.77 -26.06 -4.88
CA SER A 163 -21.98 -27.14 -5.50
C SER A 163 -20.84 -27.66 -4.65
N SER A 164 -20.41 -26.89 -3.65
CA SER A 164 -19.33 -27.25 -2.70
C SER A 164 -19.87 -27.62 -1.31
N LEU A 165 -21.18 -27.53 -1.12
CA LEU A 165 -21.81 -27.87 0.14
C LEU A 165 -22.07 -29.39 0.22
N PRO A 166 -21.93 -30.00 1.42
CA PRO A 166 -22.26 -31.40 1.59
C PRO A 166 -23.76 -31.64 1.36
N ALA A 167 -24.11 -32.73 0.70
CA ALA A 167 -25.52 -33.13 0.55
C ALA A 167 -26.18 -33.43 1.90
N PHE A 168 -25.39 -33.78 2.92
CA PHE A 168 -25.80 -34.07 4.27
C PHE A 168 -24.70 -33.73 5.27
N GLY A 169 -25.08 -33.18 6.43
CA GLY A 169 -24.12 -32.81 7.49
C GLY A 169 -23.95 -31.29 7.67
N HIS A 170 -22.91 -30.88 8.39
CA HIS A 170 -22.67 -29.49 8.76
C HIS A 170 -21.99 -28.69 7.64
N VAL A 171 -22.33 -27.39 7.56
CA VAL A 171 -21.64 -26.42 6.72
C VAL A 171 -20.60 -25.69 7.57
N LYS A 172 -19.37 -25.64 7.10
CA LYS A 172 -18.28 -24.83 7.70
C LYS A 172 -18.30 -23.43 7.11
N MET A 173 -18.29 -22.41 7.96
CA MET A 173 -18.01 -21.04 7.58
C MET A 173 -16.52 -20.73 7.78
N GLU A 174 -15.89 -20.04 6.82
CA GLU A 174 -14.49 -19.60 6.90
C GLU A 174 -14.44 -18.11 7.18
N ASP A 175 -13.56 -17.69 8.09
CA ASP A 175 -13.33 -16.28 8.38
C ASP A 175 -12.62 -15.63 7.18
N GLY A 176 -13.24 -14.65 6.54
CA GLY A 176 -12.70 -13.94 5.39
C GLY A 176 -11.43 -13.16 5.70
N LEU A 177 -11.26 -12.67 6.93
CA LEU A 177 -10.01 -12.03 7.38
C LEU A 177 -8.83 -13.00 7.31
N ILE A 178 -9.03 -14.20 7.87
CA ILE A 178 -8.00 -15.22 7.91
C ILE A 178 -7.71 -15.71 6.49
N LYS A 179 -8.76 -16.01 5.73
CA LYS A 179 -8.63 -16.61 4.41
C LYS A 179 -7.96 -15.71 3.38
N ASP A 180 -8.40 -14.46 3.27
CA ASP A 180 -7.97 -13.56 2.21
C ASP A 180 -6.88 -12.57 2.65
N GLY A 181 -6.75 -12.33 3.96
CA GLY A 181 -5.81 -11.35 4.49
C GLY A 181 -4.61 -11.91 5.23
N LEU A 182 -4.76 -13.03 5.94
CA LEU A 182 -3.79 -13.46 6.95
C LEU A 182 -3.20 -14.86 6.71
N THR A 183 -3.58 -15.54 5.64
CA THR A 183 -3.07 -16.89 5.31
C THR A 183 -2.16 -16.84 4.10
N ASP A 184 -0.94 -17.34 4.24
CA ASP A 184 -0.13 -17.72 3.10
C ASP A 184 -0.75 -18.93 2.41
N VAL A 185 -1.13 -18.76 1.14
CA VAL A 185 -1.87 -19.78 0.39
C VAL A 185 -0.98 -20.92 -0.11
N TYR A 186 0.32 -20.72 -0.17
CA TYR A 186 1.27 -21.71 -0.69
C TYR A 186 1.60 -22.75 0.37
N ASP A 187 1.97 -22.31 1.56
CA ASP A 187 2.31 -23.16 2.69
C ASP A 187 1.12 -23.40 3.65
N GLN A 188 -0.03 -22.75 3.41
CA GLN A 188 -1.24 -22.84 4.25
C GLN A 188 -0.98 -22.45 5.72
N ILE A 189 -0.14 -21.43 5.95
CA ILE A 189 0.24 -20.96 7.27
C ILE A 189 -0.21 -19.51 7.49
N HIS A 190 -0.39 -19.14 8.75
CA HIS A 190 -0.69 -17.77 9.10
C HIS A 190 0.54 -16.84 8.89
N MET A 191 0.31 -15.56 8.49
CA MET A 191 1.38 -14.58 8.30
C MET A 191 2.32 -14.45 9.52
N GLY A 192 1.81 -14.69 10.73
CA GLY A 192 2.63 -14.73 11.94
C GLY A 192 3.65 -15.85 11.97
N ASN A 193 3.36 -16.99 11.34
CA ASN A 193 4.35 -18.08 11.21
C ASN A 193 5.47 -17.69 10.22
N CYS A 194 5.18 -16.89 9.20
CA CYS A 194 6.21 -16.33 8.34
C CYS A 194 7.12 -15.34 9.12
N ALA A 195 6.54 -14.57 10.04
CA ALA A 195 7.33 -13.71 10.92
C ALA A 195 8.22 -14.51 11.90
N GLU A 196 7.72 -15.61 12.45
CA GLU A 196 8.53 -16.56 13.27
C GLU A 196 9.67 -17.17 12.43
N ASN A 197 9.40 -17.59 11.18
CA ASN A 197 10.44 -18.06 10.26
C ASN A 197 11.53 -16.99 10.04
N THR A 198 11.11 -15.72 9.84
CA THR A 198 12.04 -14.61 9.70
C THR A 198 12.85 -14.38 10.98
N ALA A 199 12.20 -14.39 12.15
CA ALA A 199 12.88 -14.23 13.42
C ALA A 199 13.96 -15.31 13.61
N LYS A 200 13.64 -16.57 13.31
CA LYS A 200 14.60 -17.68 13.35
C LYS A 200 15.74 -17.52 12.35
N LYS A 201 15.42 -17.18 11.10
CA LYS A 201 16.41 -17.05 9.99
C LYS A 201 17.41 -15.92 10.21
N TYR A 202 16.97 -14.83 10.84
CA TYR A 202 17.80 -13.65 11.12
C TYR A 202 18.24 -13.55 12.58
N GLU A 203 18.01 -14.60 13.37
CA GLU A 203 18.43 -14.70 14.78
C GLU A 203 17.91 -13.52 15.62
N LEU A 204 16.63 -13.15 15.42
CA LEU A 204 15.97 -12.12 16.19
C LEU A 204 15.33 -12.74 17.45
N THR A 205 15.76 -12.30 18.60
CA THR A 205 15.23 -12.80 19.86
C THR A 205 13.82 -12.28 20.13
N ARG A 206 13.15 -12.89 21.08
CA ARG A 206 11.90 -12.38 21.62
C ARG A 206 12.09 -10.99 22.22
N GLU A 207 13.17 -10.77 22.93
CA GLU A 207 13.50 -9.50 23.58
C GLU A 207 13.71 -8.37 22.55
N ASP A 208 14.45 -8.63 21.45
CA ASP A 208 14.62 -7.65 20.38
C ASP A 208 13.29 -7.17 19.81
N GLN A 209 12.34 -8.09 19.62
CA GLN A 209 11.04 -7.81 19.06
C GLN A 209 10.13 -7.05 20.06
N ASP A 210 10.11 -7.47 21.33
CA ASP A 210 9.35 -6.79 22.37
C ASP A 210 9.88 -5.39 22.63
N GLN A 211 11.19 -5.19 22.63
CA GLN A 211 11.81 -3.90 22.82
C GLN A 211 11.49 -2.94 21.67
N TYR A 212 11.50 -3.44 20.44
CA TYR A 212 11.05 -2.65 19.29
C TYR A 212 9.57 -2.27 19.42
N ALA A 213 8.70 -3.20 19.83
CA ALA A 213 7.29 -2.93 20.05
C ALA A 213 7.07 -1.84 21.12
N ILE A 214 7.76 -1.92 22.25
CA ILE A 214 7.72 -0.90 23.30
C ILE A 214 8.11 0.46 22.72
N GLN A 215 9.20 0.53 21.96
CA GLN A 215 9.62 1.77 21.30
C GLN A 215 8.56 2.32 20.34
N SER A 216 7.91 1.46 19.55
CA SER A 216 6.84 1.89 18.64
C SER A 216 5.68 2.53 19.41
N TYR A 217 5.24 1.93 20.51
CA TYR A 217 4.19 2.49 21.37
C TYR A 217 4.62 3.80 22.05
N GLU A 218 5.82 3.88 22.60
CA GLU A 218 6.34 5.09 23.23
C GLU A 218 6.43 6.25 22.23
N ARG A 219 6.90 5.98 21.03
CA ARG A 219 6.97 6.95 19.92
C ARG A 219 5.58 7.44 19.52
N ALA A 220 4.61 6.54 19.37
CA ALA A 220 3.24 6.92 19.04
C ALA A 220 2.60 7.78 20.15
N GLN A 221 2.78 7.41 21.42
CA GLN A 221 2.29 8.18 22.56
C GLN A 221 2.94 9.58 22.61
N ALA A 222 4.25 9.66 22.42
CA ALA A 222 4.97 10.94 22.37
C ALA A 222 4.52 11.80 21.18
N ALA A 223 4.33 11.21 20.01
CA ALA A 223 3.87 11.90 18.79
C ALA A 223 2.46 12.47 18.98
N TRP A 224 1.52 11.71 19.54
CA TRP A 224 0.18 12.20 19.85
C TRP A 224 0.18 13.31 20.91
N ASN A 225 0.97 13.18 21.95
CA ASN A 225 1.12 14.19 22.99
C ASN A 225 1.73 15.50 22.44
N ALA A 226 2.61 15.39 21.44
CA ALA A 226 3.20 16.52 20.74
C ALA A 226 2.34 17.07 19.59
N ASN A 227 1.14 16.51 19.36
CA ASN A 227 0.26 16.88 18.25
C ASN A 227 0.92 16.70 16.86
N ALA A 228 1.85 15.75 16.71
CA ALA A 228 2.63 15.55 15.49
C ALA A 228 1.81 15.06 14.29
N PHE A 229 0.61 14.53 14.52
CA PHE A 229 -0.29 14.04 13.46
C PHE A 229 -1.36 15.06 13.02
N ALA A 230 -1.36 16.30 13.56
CA ALA A 230 -2.41 17.29 13.32
C ALA A 230 -2.64 17.59 11.83
N ASP A 231 -1.55 17.69 11.07
CA ASP A 231 -1.62 18.05 9.64
C ASP A 231 -2.07 16.90 8.74
N GLU A 232 -1.92 15.65 9.20
CA GLU A 232 -2.30 14.47 8.40
C GLU A 232 -3.70 13.94 8.72
N ILE A 233 -4.18 14.12 9.96
CA ILE A 233 -5.48 13.57 10.41
C ILE A 233 -6.64 14.41 9.85
N VAL A 234 -7.67 13.70 9.40
CA VAL A 234 -9.01 14.23 9.16
C VAL A 234 -10.01 13.53 10.04
N PRO A 235 -10.80 14.26 10.87
CA PRO A 235 -11.81 13.66 11.71
C PRO A 235 -12.91 12.94 10.92
N VAL A 236 -13.44 11.85 11.46
CA VAL A 236 -14.55 11.09 10.89
C VAL A 236 -15.77 11.19 11.80
N THR A 237 -16.88 11.66 11.25
CA THR A 237 -18.17 11.66 11.98
C THR A 237 -18.85 10.32 11.84
N VAL A 238 -19.03 9.63 12.96
CA VAL A 238 -19.71 8.34 13.03
C VAL A 238 -21.11 8.51 13.60
N LYS A 239 -22.12 8.05 12.85
CA LYS A 239 -23.53 8.09 13.26
C LYS A 239 -23.85 6.85 14.09
N GLY A 240 -24.25 7.07 15.33
CA GLY A 240 -24.67 6.01 16.23
C GLY A 240 -26.13 6.19 16.70
N ARG A 241 -26.63 5.22 17.45
CA ARG A 241 -28.02 5.28 18.00
C ARG A 241 -28.25 6.47 18.96
N LYS A 242 -27.19 6.98 19.57
CA LYS A 242 -27.23 8.08 20.56
C LYS A 242 -26.84 9.44 19.97
N GLY A 243 -26.68 9.55 18.66
CA GLY A 243 -26.21 10.75 17.97
C GLY A 243 -24.91 10.54 17.18
N GLU A 244 -24.28 11.63 16.80
CA GLU A 244 -23.01 11.62 16.07
C GLU A 244 -21.83 11.72 17.05
N THR A 245 -20.76 11.00 16.72
CA THR A 245 -19.48 11.06 17.46
C THR A 245 -18.38 11.41 16.48
N ILE A 246 -17.53 12.36 16.83
CA ILE A 246 -16.35 12.72 16.03
C ILE A 246 -15.17 11.87 16.52
N ILE A 247 -14.57 11.14 15.61
CA ILE A 247 -13.36 10.35 15.85
C ILE A 247 -12.20 11.07 15.17
N ASP A 248 -11.25 11.55 15.93
CA ASP A 248 -10.12 12.39 15.51
C ASP A 248 -8.76 11.87 15.98
N THR A 249 -8.72 10.72 16.64
CA THR A 249 -7.52 10.17 17.30
C THR A 249 -7.41 8.68 17.01
N ASP A 250 -6.20 8.17 16.73
CA ASP A 250 -5.93 6.73 16.63
C ASP A 250 -6.27 6.03 17.96
N GLU A 251 -6.76 4.79 17.87
CA GLU A 251 -7.15 4.05 19.08
C GLU A 251 -6.05 3.11 19.59
N GLY A 252 -5.13 2.66 18.72
CA GLY A 252 -4.21 1.55 18.99
C GLY A 252 -3.27 1.76 20.19
N TYR A 253 -2.69 2.93 20.30
CA TYR A 253 -1.62 3.24 21.26
C TYR A 253 -2.12 3.52 22.69
N LYS A 254 -3.45 3.73 22.91
CA LYS A 254 -3.99 4.32 24.15
C LYS A 254 -3.97 3.37 25.36
N ASP A 255 -4.33 2.11 25.15
CA ASP A 255 -4.63 1.18 26.27
C ASP A 255 -3.53 0.16 26.55
N ILE A 256 -2.39 0.27 25.90
CA ILE A 256 -1.29 -0.68 26.04
C ILE A 256 -0.59 -0.51 27.40
N LYS A 257 -0.32 -1.63 28.05
CA LYS A 257 0.48 -1.70 29.28
C LYS A 257 1.87 -2.22 28.92
N LEU A 258 2.82 -1.29 28.73
CA LEU A 258 4.16 -1.61 28.22
C LEU A 258 4.88 -2.63 29.07
N GLU A 259 4.71 -2.54 30.40
CA GLU A 259 5.30 -3.46 31.37
C GLU A 259 4.81 -4.92 31.25
N LYS A 260 3.69 -5.15 30.53
CA LYS A 260 3.15 -6.48 30.28
C LYS A 260 3.64 -7.11 29.00
N ILE A 261 4.22 -6.36 28.08
CA ILE A 261 4.66 -6.86 26.77
C ILE A 261 5.59 -8.06 26.92
N PRO A 262 6.65 -8.03 27.77
CA PRO A 262 7.55 -9.18 27.92
C PRO A 262 6.90 -10.44 28.51
N THR A 263 5.75 -10.29 29.17
CA THR A 263 5.04 -11.39 29.82
C THR A 263 4.00 -12.09 28.93
N LEU A 264 3.75 -11.56 27.73
CA LEU A 264 2.77 -12.13 26.81
C LEU A 264 3.24 -13.48 26.26
N LYS A 265 2.30 -14.41 26.09
CA LYS A 265 2.58 -15.69 25.47
C LYS A 265 2.72 -15.54 23.96
N PRO A 266 3.62 -16.30 23.32
CA PRO A 266 3.68 -16.38 21.86
C PRO A 266 2.33 -16.76 21.25
N ALA A 267 1.97 -16.10 20.16
CA ALA A 267 0.68 -16.26 19.52
C ALA A 267 0.63 -17.46 18.55
N PHE A 268 1.72 -17.71 17.84
CA PHE A 268 1.77 -18.64 16.71
C PHE A 268 2.50 -19.95 17.04
N ILE A 269 3.68 -19.89 17.63
CA ILE A 269 4.46 -21.07 18.07
C ILE A 269 4.40 -21.17 19.60
N ARG A 270 3.83 -22.25 20.13
CA ARG A 270 3.56 -22.40 21.57
C ARG A 270 4.38 -23.48 22.27
N ASP A 271 5.40 -24.01 21.61
CA ASP A 271 6.30 -25.06 22.12
C ASP A 271 7.45 -24.53 23.00
N GLY A 272 7.46 -23.24 23.28
CA GLY A 272 8.50 -22.54 24.05
C GLY A 272 9.55 -21.83 23.19
N THR A 273 9.52 -21.99 21.85
CA THR A 273 10.47 -21.35 20.92
C THR A 273 9.88 -20.12 20.21
N GLY A 274 8.57 -19.88 20.31
CA GLY A 274 7.89 -18.77 19.67
C GLY A 274 8.32 -17.42 20.21
N THR A 275 8.39 -16.44 19.31
CA THR A 275 8.87 -15.08 19.60
C THR A 275 7.83 -14.00 19.31
N VAL A 276 6.88 -14.29 18.39
CA VAL A 276 5.85 -13.31 17.96
C VAL A 276 4.66 -13.34 18.91
N THR A 277 4.27 -12.19 19.40
CA THR A 277 3.15 -11.99 20.33
C THR A 277 2.12 -11.02 19.78
N ALA A 278 0.99 -10.90 20.45
CA ALA A 278 -0.03 -9.91 20.12
C ALA A 278 0.45 -8.45 20.25
N ALA A 279 1.52 -8.18 21.00
CA ALA A 279 2.03 -6.82 21.19
C ALA A 279 3.20 -6.47 20.27
N ASN A 280 3.95 -7.46 19.75
CA ASN A 280 5.03 -7.21 18.80
C ASN A 280 4.63 -7.51 17.34
N ALA A 281 3.34 -7.75 17.12
CA ALA A 281 2.67 -7.82 15.84
C ALA A 281 1.74 -6.61 15.66
N SER A 282 1.48 -6.21 14.40
CA SER A 282 0.42 -5.24 14.11
C SER A 282 -0.96 -5.79 14.44
N THR A 283 -1.90 -4.91 14.70
CA THR A 283 -3.29 -5.23 15.01
C THR A 283 -4.18 -5.16 13.76
N LEU A 284 -5.38 -5.74 13.85
CA LEU A 284 -6.44 -5.59 12.83
C LEU A 284 -7.10 -4.23 13.01
N ASN A 285 -7.30 -3.49 11.92
CA ASN A 285 -7.74 -2.10 12.03
C ASN A 285 -8.60 -1.65 10.84
N ASP A 286 -9.28 -0.53 11.06
CA ASP A 286 -10.09 0.17 10.09
C ASP A 286 -9.51 1.57 9.88
N GLY A 287 -9.42 2.02 8.61
CA GLY A 287 -8.88 3.34 8.30
C GLY A 287 -8.70 3.59 6.81
N ALA A 288 -8.38 4.83 6.46
CA ALA A 288 -8.13 5.25 5.10
C ALA A 288 -7.09 6.37 5.03
N SER A 289 -6.38 6.45 3.91
CA SER A 289 -5.46 7.53 3.59
C SER A 289 -5.51 7.86 2.10
N ALA A 290 -5.30 9.13 1.74
CA ALA A 290 -5.32 9.58 0.35
C ALA A 290 -4.33 10.74 0.14
N LEU A 291 -3.78 10.78 -1.07
CA LEU A 291 -2.84 11.79 -1.52
C LEU A 291 -3.33 12.35 -2.86
N VAL A 292 -3.09 13.63 -3.11
CA VAL A 292 -3.26 14.25 -4.44
C VAL A 292 -1.88 14.35 -5.08
N LEU A 293 -1.77 13.77 -6.27
CA LEU A 293 -0.57 13.84 -7.09
C LEU A 293 -0.84 14.73 -8.31
N GLY A 294 0.19 15.45 -8.74
CA GLY A 294 0.09 16.32 -9.90
C GLY A 294 1.39 16.42 -10.70
N SER A 295 1.25 16.84 -11.95
CA SER A 295 2.37 17.23 -12.81
C SER A 295 3.03 18.51 -12.30
N LYS A 296 4.18 18.87 -12.89
CA LYS A 296 4.85 20.13 -12.62
C LYS A 296 3.92 21.34 -12.83
N ALA A 297 3.13 21.32 -13.89
CA ALA A 297 2.20 22.40 -14.19
C ALA A 297 1.13 22.56 -13.09
N ILE A 298 0.54 21.47 -12.63
CA ILE A 298 -0.42 21.46 -11.52
C ILE A 298 0.25 21.93 -10.21
N ALA A 299 1.47 21.45 -9.94
CA ALA A 299 2.19 21.83 -8.74
C ALA A 299 2.57 23.32 -8.73
N GLN A 300 2.90 23.91 -9.88
CA GLN A 300 3.15 25.35 -10.01
C GLN A 300 1.87 26.19 -9.91
N GLU A 301 0.76 25.72 -10.50
CA GLU A 301 -0.52 26.45 -10.49
C GLU A 301 -1.18 26.46 -9.10
N PHE A 302 -1.17 25.30 -8.41
CA PHE A 302 -1.91 25.12 -7.15
C PHE A 302 -1.02 24.91 -5.92
N GLY A 303 0.26 24.63 -6.09
CA GLY A 303 1.22 24.32 -5.04
C GLY A 303 1.92 25.54 -4.43
N SER A 304 1.39 26.76 -4.55
CA SER A 304 2.01 27.94 -4.00
C SER A 304 2.23 27.88 -2.49
N GLY A 305 3.43 28.19 -2.04
CA GLY A 305 3.83 28.12 -0.63
C GLY A 305 4.05 26.69 -0.14
N SER A 306 3.53 26.36 1.05
CA SER A 306 3.74 25.09 1.74
C SER A 306 2.89 23.91 1.23
N ARG A 307 2.15 24.06 0.13
CA ARG A 307 1.18 23.07 -0.35
C ARG A 307 1.82 21.88 -1.06
N VAL A 308 2.95 22.03 -1.74
CA VAL A 308 3.64 20.89 -2.35
C VAL A 308 4.49 20.19 -1.29
N LEU A 309 4.11 18.95 -0.97
CA LEU A 309 4.79 18.19 0.08
C LEU A 309 6.08 17.56 -0.42
N ALA A 310 6.10 16.97 -1.61
CA ALA A 310 7.30 16.28 -2.08
C ALA A 310 7.25 15.99 -3.59
N ARG A 311 8.42 15.71 -4.16
CA ARG A 311 8.59 15.06 -5.46
C ARG A 311 8.81 13.57 -5.25
N ILE A 312 8.22 12.73 -6.10
CA ILE A 312 8.51 11.29 -6.15
C ILE A 312 9.78 11.08 -6.98
N CYS A 313 10.83 10.59 -6.33
CA CYS A 313 12.15 10.44 -6.92
C CYS A 313 12.39 9.04 -7.50
N GLY A 314 11.82 8.02 -6.88
CA GLY A 314 11.99 6.64 -7.33
C GLY A 314 10.97 5.72 -6.66
N SER A 315 10.67 4.62 -7.31
CA SER A 315 9.83 3.56 -6.74
C SER A 315 10.24 2.21 -7.28
N ALA A 316 10.02 1.15 -6.51
CA ALA A 316 10.28 -0.21 -6.93
C ALA A 316 9.35 -1.20 -6.25
N ASP A 317 9.09 -2.29 -6.96
CA ASP A 317 8.56 -3.53 -6.40
C ASP A 317 9.68 -4.57 -6.41
N ALA A 318 9.64 -5.48 -5.44
CA ALA A 318 10.46 -6.69 -5.44
C ALA A 318 9.68 -7.85 -4.84
N ALA A 319 10.08 -9.07 -5.20
CA ALA A 319 9.48 -10.30 -4.70
C ALA A 319 10.54 -11.28 -4.20
N THR A 320 10.12 -12.20 -3.34
CA THR A 320 10.90 -13.29 -2.79
C THR A 320 9.98 -14.48 -2.53
N ASP A 321 10.47 -15.54 -1.92
CA ASP A 321 9.63 -16.65 -1.51
C ASP A 321 8.52 -16.17 -0.57
N PRO A 322 7.27 -16.65 -0.70
CA PRO A 322 6.14 -16.17 0.10
C PRO A 322 6.37 -16.18 1.60
N ILE A 323 6.98 -17.22 2.13
CA ILE A 323 7.32 -17.34 3.55
C ILE A 323 8.30 -16.25 4.03
N ASP A 324 9.13 -15.72 3.14
CA ASP A 324 10.14 -14.68 3.40
C ASP A 324 9.61 -13.25 3.14
N PHE A 325 8.28 -13.07 3.00
CA PHE A 325 7.69 -11.75 2.76
C PHE A 325 8.17 -10.65 3.72
N PRO A 326 8.47 -10.94 5.01
CA PRO A 326 8.92 -9.92 5.95
C PRO A 326 10.19 -9.17 5.52
N VAL A 327 11.05 -9.81 4.74
CA VAL A 327 12.32 -9.20 4.28
C VAL A 327 12.28 -8.70 2.82
N ALA A 328 11.14 -8.80 2.15
CA ALA A 328 10.99 -8.29 0.79
C ALA A 328 11.31 -6.77 0.64
N PRO A 329 11.03 -5.88 1.64
CA PRO A 329 11.45 -4.48 1.57
C PRO A 329 12.94 -4.29 1.34
N ALA A 330 13.80 -5.13 1.94
CA ALA A 330 15.23 -5.07 1.74
C ALA A 330 15.67 -5.35 0.29
N LYS A 331 14.81 -5.94 -0.55
CA LYS A 331 15.03 -6.10 -1.98
C LYS A 331 14.48 -4.93 -2.81
N ALA A 332 13.33 -4.35 -2.41
CA ALA A 332 12.71 -3.25 -3.13
C ALA A 332 13.42 -1.91 -2.89
N VAL A 333 13.87 -1.65 -1.66
CA VAL A 333 14.50 -0.38 -1.26
C VAL A 333 15.76 -0.06 -2.08
N PRO A 334 16.75 -0.95 -2.26
CA PRO A 334 17.94 -0.63 -3.05
C PRO A 334 17.60 -0.23 -4.49
N ILE A 335 16.63 -0.89 -5.12
CA ILE A 335 16.18 -0.58 -6.48
C ILE A 335 15.50 0.81 -6.52
N ALA A 336 14.70 1.14 -5.50
CA ALA A 336 14.05 2.44 -5.42
C ALA A 336 15.06 3.58 -5.21
N LEU A 337 16.10 3.36 -4.39
CA LEU A 337 17.20 4.31 -4.17
C LEU A 337 18.02 4.52 -5.45
N GLU A 338 18.37 3.44 -6.15
CA GLU A 338 19.05 3.50 -7.45
C GLU A 338 18.27 4.33 -8.46
N ARG A 339 16.95 4.09 -8.57
CA ARG A 339 16.07 4.87 -9.46
C ARG A 339 15.93 6.33 -9.06
N ALA A 340 16.06 6.62 -7.77
CA ALA A 340 16.09 7.98 -7.24
C ALA A 340 17.45 8.68 -7.42
N GLY A 341 18.49 7.94 -7.78
CA GLY A 341 19.85 8.45 -7.91
C GLY A 341 20.51 8.84 -6.58
N ILE A 342 20.12 8.21 -5.47
CA ILE A 342 20.63 8.50 -4.13
C ILE A 342 21.12 7.24 -3.41
N THR A 343 21.92 7.45 -2.38
CA THR A 343 22.36 6.41 -1.45
C THR A 343 21.52 6.40 -0.17
N LYS A 344 21.59 5.30 0.59
CA LYS A 344 20.88 5.18 1.87
C LYS A 344 21.26 6.25 2.90
N ASP A 345 22.52 6.73 2.85
CA ASP A 345 23.05 7.71 3.81
C ASP A 345 22.46 9.12 3.58
N GLN A 346 21.82 9.36 2.45
CA GLN A 346 21.11 10.60 2.13
C GLN A 346 19.66 10.60 2.60
N VAL A 347 19.16 9.47 3.11
CA VAL A 347 17.78 9.34 3.58
C VAL A 347 17.68 9.79 5.03
N ALA A 348 16.90 10.86 5.25
CA ALA A 348 16.70 11.45 6.57
C ALA A 348 15.74 10.63 7.45
N ILE A 349 14.66 10.08 6.84
CA ILE A 349 13.61 9.34 7.57
C ILE A 349 13.18 8.12 6.75
N TRP A 350 13.01 7.02 7.45
CA TRP A 350 12.52 5.75 6.94
C TRP A 350 11.17 5.41 7.57
N GLU A 351 10.17 5.15 6.76
CA GLU A 351 8.87 4.61 7.19
C GLU A 351 8.68 3.21 6.61
N PHE A 352 8.93 2.20 7.43
CA PHE A 352 8.62 0.81 7.12
C PHE A 352 7.30 0.41 7.78
N ASN A 353 6.45 -0.31 7.07
CA ASN A 353 5.24 -0.84 7.71
C ASN A 353 5.57 -1.94 8.73
N GLU A 354 5.14 -1.75 9.95
CA GLU A 354 5.40 -2.65 11.08
C GLU A 354 4.38 -3.80 11.12
N ALA A 355 4.31 -4.63 10.06
CA ALA A 355 3.44 -5.80 10.13
C ALA A 355 3.77 -6.70 11.33
N PHE A 356 5.06 -6.81 11.66
CA PHE A 356 5.62 -7.45 12.84
C PHE A 356 6.92 -6.73 13.23
N ALA A 357 7.32 -6.75 14.49
CA ALA A 357 8.63 -6.22 14.91
C ALA A 357 9.78 -6.92 14.18
N ALA A 358 9.64 -8.23 13.88
CA ALA A 358 10.58 -8.99 13.10
C ALA A 358 10.82 -8.42 11.68
N VAL A 359 9.79 -7.81 11.04
CA VAL A 359 9.93 -7.14 9.74
C VAL A 359 10.95 -6.01 9.85
N ILE A 360 10.80 -5.16 10.85
CA ILE A 360 11.67 -3.99 11.01
C ILE A 360 13.09 -4.42 11.37
N LYS A 361 13.23 -5.27 12.37
CA LYS A 361 14.55 -5.72 12.85
C LYS A 361 15.36 -6.46 11.76
N ALA A 362 14.69 -7.29 10.95
CA ALA A 362 15.33 -7.97 9.84
C ALA A 362 15.76 -7.00 8.73
N ASN A 363 14.89 -6.06 8.32
CA ASN A 363 15.23 -5.09 7.28
C ASN A 363 16.30 -4.10 7.74
N GLU A 364 16.28 -3.64 9.01
CA GLU A 364 17.38 -2.83 9.60
C GLU A 364 18.72 -3.57 9.53
N LYS A 365 18.72 -4.88 9.87
CA LYS A 365 19.95 -5.71 9.81
C LYS A 365 20.46 -5.87 8.38
N ILE A 366 19.58 -6.19 7.43
CA ILE A 366 19.95 -6.45 6.02
C ILE A 366 20.42 -5.17 5.32
N LEU A 367 19.73 -4.05 5.52
CA LEU A 367 20.02 -2.78 4.87
C LEU A 367 21.12 -1.98 5.58
N GLY A 368 21.54 -2.41 6.78
CA GLY A 368 22.52 -1.68 7.58
C GLY A 368 21.99 -0.31 8.03
N LEU A 369 20.79 -0.27 8.63
CA LEU A 369 20.11 0.95 9.07
C LEU A 369 20.23 1.20 10.58
N GLN A 370 21.21 0.58 11.25
CA GLN A 370 21.44 0.81 12.68
C GLN A 370 21.76 2.28 12.94
N GLY A 371 20.97 2.91 13.81
CA GLY A 371 21.08 4.34 14.12
C GLY A 371 20.32 5.28 13.15
N ALA A 372 19.75 4.76 12.07
CA ALA A 372 18.85 5.54 11.20
C ALA A 372 17.53 5.86 11.89
N LYS A 373 16.85 6.92 11.44
CA LYS A 373 15.51 7.28 11.92
C LYS A 373 14.47 6.42 11.23
N VAL A 374 14.21 5.24 11.81
CA VAL A 374 13.16 4.32 11.34
C VAL A 374 11.91 4.50 12.20
N ASN A 375 10.78 4.79 11.57
CA ASN A 375 9.46 4.97 12.20
C ASN A 375 9.51 5.85 13.47
N PRO A 376 9.98 7.10 13.38
CA PRO A 376 10.22 7.91 14.57
C PRO A 376 8.93 8.35 15.31
N LEU A 377 7.76 8.22 14.67
CA LEU A 377 6.46 8.51 15.28
C LEU A 377 5.65 7.25 15.65
N GLY A 378 6.31 6.07 15.70
CA GLY A 378 5.63 4.79 15.79
C GLY A 378 5.12 4.31 14.44
N GLY A 379 4.41 3.18 14.42
CA GLY A 379 3.95 2.55 13.17
C GLY A 379 2.80 1.58 13.38
N ALA A 380 2.68 0.58 12.52
CA ALA A 380 1.52 -0.30 12.49
C ALA A 380 1.32 -1.15 13.77
N ILE A 381 2.35 -1.39 14.56
CA ILE A 381 2.25 -2.05 15.86
C ILE A 381 1.45 -1.18 16.82
N SER A 382 1.76 0.11 16.90
CA SER A 382 1.16 1.05 17.83
C SER A 382 -0.03 1.82 17.28
N LEU A 383 -0.02 2.17 16.00
CA LEU A 383 -1.08 2.94 15.33
C LEU A 383 -2.12 2.06 14.64
N GLY A 384 -1.74 0.82 14.22
CA GLY A 384 -2.62 -0.12 13.56
C GLY A 384 -2.32 -0.37 12.08
N HIS A 385 -2.86 -1.48 11.55
CA HIS A 385 -2.61 -1.98 10.19
C HIS A 385 -3.90 -2.23 9.41
N ALA A 386 -4.55 -1.16 8.93
CA ALA A 386 -5.64 -1.23 7.96
C ALA A 386 -5.05 -1.60 6.59
N LEU A 387 -5.12 -2.87 6.17
CA LEU A 387 -4.31 -3.49 5.11
C LEU A 387 -4.21 -2.62 3.85
N GLY A 388 -5.35 -2.30 3.22
CA GLY A 388 -5.38 -1.55 1.96
C GLY A 388 -4.90 -0.10 2.07
N SER A 389 -4.99 0.49 3.28
CA SER A 389 -4.58 1.87 3.57
C SER A 389 -3.11 2.00 3.98
N SER A 390 -2.54 0.99 4.63
CA SER A 390 -1.26 1.11 5.33
C SER A 390 -0.11 1.63 4.47
N GLY A 391 -0.04 1.23 3.22
CA GLY A 391 1.02 1.69 2.32
C GLY A 391 0.97 3.19 2.04
N SER A 392 -0.21 3.76 1.80
CA SER A 392 -0.39 5.20 1.64
C SER A 392 -0.35 5.94 2.99
N ARG A 393 -0.74 5.28 4.10
CA ARG A 393 -0.63 5.83 5.44
C ARG A 393 0.82 6.09 5.84
N ILE A 394 1.73 5.12 5.66
CA ILE A 394 3.15 5.32 6.01
C ILE A 394 3.77 6.44 5.17
N LEU A 395 3.41 6.54 3.89
CA LEU A 395 3.87 7.65 3.04
C LEU A 395 3.30 8.99 3.52
N THR A 396 2.02 9.04 3.89
CA THR A 396 1.41 10.26 4.45
C THR A 396 2.17 10.73 5.69
N THR A 397 2.42 9.83 6.65
CA THR A 397 3.18 10.15 7.86
C THR A 397 4.62 10.59 7.56
N LEU A 398 5.29 9.93 6.60
CA LEU A 398 6.63 10.31 6.16
C LEU A 398 6.67 11.76 5.65
N LEU A 399 5.71 12.12 4.77
CA LEU A 399 5.66 13.43 4.11
C LEU A 399 5.54 14.59 5.10
N HIS A 400 4.80 14.40 6.19
CA HIS A 400 4.61 15.43 7.23
C HIS A 400 5.79 15.56 8.20
N GLN A 401 6.75 14.62 8.18
CA GLN A 401 7.95 14.65 9.00
C GLN A 401 9.16 15.29 8.30
N LEU A 402 9.23 15.18 6.97
CA LEU A 402 10.37 15.63 6.19
C LEU A 402 10.48 17.16 6.19
N LYS A 403 11.70 17.65 6.32
CA LYS A 403 12.04 19.07 6.12
C LYS A 403 12.41 19.30 4.65
N PRO A 404 12.31 20.56 4.17
CA PRO A 404 12.76 20.91 2.83
C PRO A 404 14.17 20.42 2.51
N GLY A 405 14.32 19.81 1.33
CA GLY A 405 15.57 19.19 0.86
C GLY A 405 15.80 17.75 1.30
N GLU A 406 15.16 17.28 2.38
CA GLU A 406 15.33 15.93 2.90
C GLU A 406 14.70 14.86 2.00
N TYR A 407 15.39 13.74 1.91
CA TYR A 407 14.86 12.52 1.30
C TYR A 407 14.24 11.60 2.36
N GLY A 408 13.15 10.93 1.99
CA GLY A 408 12.51 9.91 2.79
C GLY A 408 12.16 8.67 1.98
N VAL A 409 12.09 7.52 2.64
CA VAL A 409 11.71 6.24 2.05
C VAL A 409 10.52 5.66 2.79
N ALA A 410 9.45 5.36 2.05
CA ALA A 410 8.34 4.53 2.52
C ALA A 410 8.45 3.14 1.91
N ALA A 411 8.43 2.08 2.72
CA ALA A 411 8.51 0.71 2.25
C ALA A 411 7.56 -0.21 3.03
N ILE A 412 6.90 -1.10 2.31
CA ILE A 412 5.92 -2.02 2.87
C ILE A 412 6.06 -3.41 2.26
N CYS A 413 6.16 -4.43 3.11
CA CYS A 413 6.04 -5.83 2.70
C CYS A 413 4.56 -6.18 2.45
N ASN A 414 4.31 -7.23 1.70
CA ASN A 414 2.96 -7.77 1.54
C ASN A 414 2.97 -9.30 1.46
N GLY A 415 1.87 -9.92 1.90
CA GLY A 415 1.64 -11.35 1.72
C GLY A 415 1.85 -11.78 0.27
N GLY A 416 2.27 -13.03 0.06
CA GLY A 416 2.69 -13.55 -1.23
C GLY A 416 4.16 -13.26 -1.58
N GLY A 417 4.96 -12.78 -0.62
CA GLY A 417 6.41 -12.67 -0.77
C GLY A 417 6.89 -11.42 -1.51
N ALA A 418 6.20 -10.27 -1.38
CA ALA A 418 6.61 -9.09 -2.12
C ALA A 418 6.68 -7.81 -1.25
N ALA A 419 7.16 -6.72 -1.86
CA ALA A 419 7.19 -5.40 -1.26
C ALA A 419 7.04 -4.30 -2.31
N THR A 420 6.67 -3.11 -1.86
CA THR A 420 6.75 -1.86 -2.62
C THR A 420 7.55 -0.85 -1.81
N ALA A 421 8.42 -0.08 -2.46
CA ALA A 421 9.18 1.03 -1.88
C ALA A 421 9.02 2.28 -2.74
N VAL A 422 8.96 3.45 -2.09
CA VAL A 422 8.89 4.76 -2.73
C VAL A 422 9.89 5.70 -2.06
N VAL A 423 10.68 6.39 -2.86
CA VAL A 423 11.60 7.46 -2.43
C VAL A 423 10.99 8.81 -2.79
N VAL A 424 10.90 9.69 -1.81
CA VAL A 424 10.41 11.05 -1.98
C VAL A 424 11.44 12.06 -1.51
N GLN A 425 11.40 13.25 -2.09
CA GLN A 425 12.17 14.41 -1.62
C GLN A 425 11.22 15.54 -1.25
N ARG A 426 11.30 16.02 -0.02
CA ARG A 426 10.62 17.25 0.37
C ARG A 426 11.20 18.42 -0.42
N ILE A 427 10.35 19.25 -1.03
CA ILE A 427 10.79 20.38 -1.82
C ILE A 427 10.28 21.69 -1.23
N GLU A 428 11.00 22.79 -1.46
CA GLU A 428 10.56 24.12 -1.04
C GLU A 428 9.68 24.81 -2.08
N SER A 429 9.97 24.56 -3.36
CA SER A 429 9.25 25.14 -4.52
C SER A 429 9.38 24.22 -5.74
N VAL A 430 8.50 24.41 -6.72
CA VAL A 430 8.45 23.68 -8.00
C VAL A 430 8.86 24.56 -9.16
#